data_f334fc7b9d53d972250a87b840bd4b0d
#
_entry.id   f334fc7b9d53d972250a87b840bd4b0d
#
_cell.length_a   1.000
_cell.length_b   1.000
_cell.length_c   1.000
_cell.angle_alpha   90.00
_cell.angle_beta   90.00
_cell.angle_gamma   90.00
#
_symmetry.space_group_name_H-M   'P 1'
#
loop_
_entity.id
_entity.type
_entity.pdbx_description
1 polymer ?
#
loop_
_entity_poly.entity_id
_entity_poly.type
_entity_poly.pdbx_seq_one_letter_code
_entity_poly.pdbx_strand_id
1 'polypeptide(L)'
;GIGKFKYLGEIYKDELLNMLTRKGVYPYELVDSPDKFNMLLQDIEIKHFYSKLSGSTVTIEDYNWFKEVYIKFGFKTLGEYHDLYLKTDVLLLADVFENFRGMCMENYKLDPAHFISLPSFSWQAMLKHTKVKLDLISDIDMYLFIEQGIRGGISVITGIYAKANNEHMHDYKTENPKSY
;
A
#
# COMPACT_ATOMS: atom_id res chain seq x y z
N GLY A 1 -14.28 16.96 -2.83
CA GLY A 1 -13.71 17.85 -3.81
C GLY A 1 -12.18 17.92 -3.71
N ILE A 2 -11.57 18.52 -4.70
CA ILE A 2 -10.11 18.68 -4.90
C ILE A 2 -9.41 19.29 -3.67
N GLY A 3 -10.08 20.11 -2.87
CA GLY A 3 -9.53 20.71 -1.65
C GLY A 3 -9.11 19.75 -0.52
N LYS A 4 -9.37 18.44 -0.69
CA LYS A 4 -8.94 17.40 0.25
C LYS A 4 -7.53 16.86 -0.06
N PHE A 5 -6.97 17.18 -1.22
CA PHE A 5 -5.64 16.73 -1.66
C PHE A 5 -4.64 17.88 -1.54
N LYS A 6 -4.17 18.14 -0.32
CA LYS A 6 -3.27 19.25 -0.02
C LYS A 6 -1.88 18.99 -0.60
N TYR A 7 -1.26 17.86 -0.24
CA TYR A 7 0.14 17.56 -0.62
C TYR A 7 0.26 17.27 -2.11
N LEU A 8 -0.66 16.49 -2.67
CA LEU A 8 -0.69 16.30 -4.11
C LEU A 8 -0.95 17.61 -4.85
N GLY A 9 -1.85 18.45 -4.34
CA GLY A 9 -2.19 19.75 -4.88
C GLY A 9 -1.11 20.85 -4.74
N GLU A 10 -0.10 20.66 -3.90
CA GLU A 10 1.07 21.54 -3.84
C GLU A 10 1.96 21.36 -5.08
N ILE A 11 2.04 20.12 -5.60
CA ILE A 11 2.92 19.74 -6.71
C ILE A 11 2.18 19.81 -8.06
N TYR A 12 0.96 19.27 -8.12
CA TYR A 12 0.18 19.20 -9.34
C TYR A 12 -1.06 20.10 -9.26
N LYS A 13 -1.39 20.77 -10.37
CA LYS A 13 -2.51 21.72 -10.43
C LYS A 13 -3.54 21.30 -11.47
N ASP A 14 -4.74 21.81 -11.30
CA ASP A 14 -5.84 21.75 -12.27
C ASP A 14 -6.08 20.36 -12.87
N GLU A 15 -5.94 20.23 -14.17
CA GLU A 15 -6.18 19.01 -14.93
C GLU A 15 -5.26 17.87 -14.51
N LEU A 16 -3.98 18.13 -14.24
CA LEU A 16 -3.02 17.12 -13.79
C LEU A 16 -3.38 16.60 -12.40
N LEU A 17 -3.80 17.47 -11.49
CA LEU A 17 -4.27 17.05 -10.18
C LEU A 17 -5.50 16.15 -10.30
N ASN A 18 -6.49 16.53 -11.13
CA ASN A 18 -7.68 15.73 -11.35
C ASN A 18 -7.32 14.34 -11.90
N MET A 19 -6.41 14.28 -12.84
CA MET A 19 -5.90 13.04 -13.41
C MET A 19 -5.33 12.12 -12.33
N LEU A 20 -4.48 12.66 -11.46
CA LEU A 20 -3.74 11.90 -10.46
C LEU A 20 -4.57 11.51 -9.22
N THR A 21 -5.78 12.02 -9.06
CA THR A 21 -6.70 11.56 -8.00
C THR A 21 -7.36 10.21 -8.29
N ARG A 22 -7.28 9.73 -9.52
CA ARG A 22 -7.63 8.36 -9.89
C ARG A 22 -6.41 7.46 -9.63
N LYS A 23 -6.63 6.29 -9.03
CA LYS A 23 -5.56 5.30 -8.86
C LYS A 23 -5.02 4.87 -10.22
N GLY A 24 -3.72 5.02 -10.41
CA GLY A 24 -3.01 4.55 -11.59
C GLY A 24 -2.92 3.03 -11.65
N VAL A 25 -2.60 2.50 -12.83
CA VAL A 25 -2.27 1.09 -13.02
C VAL A 25 -0.77 0.94 -13.25
N TYR A 26 -0.20 -0.16 -12.78
CA TYR A 26 1.23 -0.41 -12.86
C TYR A 26 1.51 -1.86 -13.25
N PRO A 27 2.46 -2.12 -14.19
CA PRO A 27 2.76 -3.46 -14.67
C PRO A 27 3.73 -4.18 -13.73
N TYR A 28 3.28 -4.56 -12.53
CA TYR A 28 4.12 -5.13 -11.46
C TYR A 28 4.92 -6.35 -11.88
N GLU A 29 4.31 -7.27 -12.66
CA GLU A 29 4.97 -8.50 -13.08
C GLU A 29 6.02 -8.27 -14.19
N LEU A 30 5.95 -7.14 -14.88
CA LEU A 30 6.93 -6.76 -15.90
C LEU A 30 8.22 -6.25 -15.27
N VAL A 31 8.12 -5.55 -14.13
CA VAL A 31 9.24 -4.88 -13.47
C VAL A 31 9.93 -5.87 -12.54
N ASP A 32 10.67 -6.79 -13.11
CA ASP A 32 11.44 -7.82 -12.42
C ASP A 32 12.94 -7.47 -12.23
N SER A 33 13.39 -6.39 -12.85
CA SER A 33 14.77 -5.90 -12.77
C SER A 33 14.85 -4.40 -13.04
N PRO A 34 15.92 -3.70 -12.56
CA PRO A 34 16.11 -2.27 -12.80
C PRO A 34 16.22 -1.90 -14.29
N ASP A 35 16.69 -2.80 -15.14
CA ASP A 35 16.82 -2.55 -16.58
C ASP A 35 15.49 -2.27 -17.26
N LYS A 36 14.38 -2.77 -16.69
CA LYS A 36 13.03 -2.55 -17.19
C LYS A 36 12.62 -1.07 -17.15
N PHE A 37 13.20 -0.28 -16.28
CA PHE A 37 12.93 1.16 -16.23
C PHE A 37 13.35 1.91 -17.50
N ASN A 38 14.26 1.33 -18.31
CA ASN A 38 14.66 1.89 -19.58
C ASN A 38 13.70 1.52 -20.74
N MET A 39 12.71 0.66 -20.52
CA MET A 39 11.73 0.30 -21.55
C MET A 39 10.92 1.52 -21.97
N LEU A 40 10.65 1.62 -23.27
CA LEU A 40 9.79 2.68 -23.79
C LEU A 40 8.31 2.38 -23.45
N LEU A 41 7.61 3.40 -22.98
CA LEU A 41 6.20 3.28 -22.59
C LEU A 41 5.29 2.86 -23.75
N GLN A 42 5.63 3.24 -24.99
CA GLN A 42 4.92 2.83 -26.20
C GLN A 42 4.97 1.31 -26.47
N ASP A 43 5.99 0.62 -25.97
CA ASP A 43 6.18 -0.81 -26.15
C ASP A 43 5.48 -1.64 -25.06
N ILE A 44 4.87 -0.97 -24.07
CA ILE A 44 4.12 -1.62 -23.00
C ILE A 44 2.70 -1.87 -23.44
N GLU A 45 2.37 -3.14 -23.63
CA GLU A 45 1.05 -3.60 -24.06
C GLU A 45 0.18 -3.96 -22.84
N ILE A 46 -1.13 -4.05 -23.05
CA ILE A 46 -2.11 -4.43 -22.01
C ILE A 46 -1.79 -5.79 -21.36
N LYS A 47 -1.20 -6.72 -22.08
CA LYS A 47 -0.79 -8.04 -21.55
C LYS A 47 0.24 -7.94 -20.43
N HIS A 48 1.08 -6.87 -20.41
CA HIS A 48 2.09 -6.65 -19.41
C HIS A 48 1.53 -6.24 -18.04
N PHE A 49 0.24 -5.90 -17.98
CA PHE A 49 -0.49 -5.61 -16.74
C PHE A 49 -1.19 -6.84 -16.15
N TYR A 50 -0.90 -8.04 -16.66
CA TYR A 50 -1.43 -9.26 -16.05
C TYR A 50 -0.88 -9.42 -14.63
N SER A 51 -1.77 -9.66 -13.68
CA SER A 51 -1.42 -9.91 -12.28
C SER A 51 -1.60 -11.40 -11.95
N LYS A 52 -0.53 -12.03 -11.51
CA LYS A 52 -0.58 -13.42 -10.99
C LYS A 52 -1.42 -13.53 -9.73
N LEU A 53 -1.47 -12.46 -8.93
CA LEU A 53 -2.24 -12.41 -7.70
C LEU A 53 -3.75 -12.48 -7.94
N SER A 54 -4.25 -11.70 -8.91
CA SER A 54 -5.69 -11.65 -9.24
C SER A 54 -6.10 -12.60 -10.37
N GLY A 55 -5.14 -13.15 -11.12
CA GLY A 55 -5.40 -13.98 -12.30
C GLY A 55 -6.03 -13.20 -13.46
N SER A 56 -5.89 -11.86 -13.49
CA SER A 56 -6.52 -11.00 -14.47
C SER A 56 -5.58 -9.89 -14.94
N THR A 57 -5.91 -9.27 -16.07
CA THR A 57 -5.26 -8.06 -16.54
C THR A 57 -6.14 -6.84 -16.25
N VAL A 58 -5.60 -5.64 -16.48
CA VAL A 58 -6.35 -4.39 -16.34
C VAL A 58 -7.42 -4.26 -17.44
N THR A 59 -8.40 -3.40 -17.20
CA THR A 59 -9.43 -3.08 -18.21
C THR A 59 -8.83 -2.27 -19.37
N ILE A 60 -9.51 -2.27 -20.51
CA ILE A 60 -9.13 -1.41 -21.65
C ILE A 60 -9.17 0.07 -21.25
N GLU A 61 -10.13 0.45 -20.42
CA GLU A 61 -10.26 1.81 -19.89
C GLU A 61 -9.04 2.21 -19.06
N ASP A 62 -8.61 1.36 -18.13
CA ASP A 62 -7.43 1.61 -17.30
C ASP A 62 -6.14 1.65 -18.13
N TYR A 63 -6.04 0.79 -19.12
CA TYR A 63 -4.89 0.81 -20.03
C TYR A 63 -4.86 2.08 -20.91
N ASN A 64 -6.01 2.57 -21.38
CA ASN A 64 -6.09 3.84 -22.09
C ASN A 64 -5.72 5.00 -21.18
N TRP A 65 -6.17 4.97 -19.91
CA TRP A 65 -5.79 5.94 -18.90
C TRP A 65 -4.28 5.97 -18.66
N PHE A 66 -3.63 4.81 -18.56
CA PHE A 66 -2.17 4.72 -18.49
C PHE A 66 -1.51 5.48 -19.66
N LYS A 67 -2.00 5.27 -20.90
CA LYS A 67 -1.48 5.97 -22.09
C LYS A 67 -1.71 7.48 -22.03
N GLU A 68 -2.88 7.92 -21.63
CA GLU A 68 -3.20 9.34 -21.47
C GLU A 68 -2.27 10.00 -20.45
N VAL A 69 -1.98 9.35 -19.32
CA VAL A 69 -1.10 9.85 -18.28
C VAL A 69 0.30 10.07 -18.84
N TYR A 70 0.93 9.07 -19.43
CA TYR A 70 2.31 9.25 -19.89
C TYR A 70 2.45 10.22 -21.06
N ILE A 71 1.45 10.30 -21.95
CA ILE A 71 1.40 11.29 -23.02
C ILE A 71 1.27 12.70 -22.46
N LYS A 72 0.36 12.91 -21.48
CA LYS A 72 0.12 14.21 -20.86
C LYS A 72 1.34 14.74 -20.12
N PHE A 73 2.09 13.85 -19.47
CA PHE A 73 3.31 14.19 -18.77
C PHE A 73 4.56 14.26 -19.68
N GLY A 74 4.45 13.80 -20.93
CA GLY A 74 5.56 13.75 -21.89
C GLY A 74 6.61 12.69 -21.58
N PHE A 75 6.25 11.67 -20.82
CA PHE A 75 7.16 10.59 -20.45
C PHE A 75 7.43 9.64 -21.61
N LYS A 76 8.64 9.10 -21.64
CA LYS A 76 9.10 8.18 -22.69
C LYS A 76 9.40 6.80 -22.14
N THR A 77 9.92 6.72 -20.92
CA THR A 77 10.40 5.48 -20.30
C THR A 77 9.51 5.03 -19.14
N LEU A 78 9.55 3.74 -18.86
CA LEU A 78 8.84 3.17 -17.72
C LEU A 78 9.34 3.75 -16.39
N GLY A 79 10.64 4.09 -16.30
CA GLY A 79 11.20 4.72 -15.11
C GLY A 79 10.56 6.08 -14.78
N GLU A 80 10.34 6.93 -15.80
CA GLU A 80 9.65 8.22 -15.59
C GLU A 80 8.21 8.02 -15.10
N TYR A 81 7.51 7.05 -15.67
CA TYR A 81 6.16 6.68 -15.20
C TYR A 81 6.18 6.07 -13.79
N HIS A 82 7.17 5.24 -13.48
CA HIS A 82 7.38 4.66 -12.15
C HIS A 82 7.53 5.75 -11.08
N ASP A 83 8.37 6.75 -11.35
CA ASP A 83 8.58 7.85 -10.41
C ASP A 83 7.31 8.66 -10.15
N LEU A 84 6.52 8.91 -11.20
CA LEU A 84 5.21 9.53 -11.05
C LEU A 84 4.27 8.66 -10.22
N TYR A 85 4.19 7.36 -10.55
CA TYR A 85 3.32 6.41 -9.86
C TYR A 85 3.65 6.34 -8.38
N LEU A 86 4.93 6.14 -8.03
CA LEU A 86 5.40 6.08 -6.65
C LEU A 86 5.11 7.39 -5.89
N LYS A 87 5.44 8.53 -6.50
CA LYS A 87 5.21 9.85 -5.90
C LYS A 87 3.72 10.08 -5.63
N THR A 88 2.86 9.72 -6.58
CA THR A 88 1.41 9.88 -6.46
C THR A 88 0.84 9.00 -5.36
N ASP A 89 1.24 7.73 -5.28
CA ASP A 89 0.79 6.81 -4.24
C ASP A 89 1.15 7.33 -2.84
N VAL A 90 2.38 7.81 -2.65
CA VAL A 90 2.84 8.37 -1.36
C VAL A 90 2.06 9.64 -0.99
N LEU A 91 1.88 10.56 -1.94
CA LEU A 91 1.20 11.83 -1.68
C LEU A 91 -0.30 11.64 -1.43
N LEU A 92 -0.96 10.76 -2.18
CA LEU A 92 -2.36 10.42 -1.95
C LEU A 92 -2.56 9.76 -0.59
N LEU A 93 -1.67 8.87 -0.19
CA LEU A 93 -1.72 8.25 1.13
C LEU A 93 -1.53 9.30 2.23
N ALA A 94 -0.59 10.22 2.06
CA ALA A 94 -0.38 11.33 2.99
C ALA A 94 -1.65 12.21 3.12
N ASP A 95 -2.26 12.59 2.00
CA ASP A 95 -3.49 13.38 2.00
C ASP A 95 -4.65 12.66 2.69
N VAL A 96 -4.85 11.37 2.40
CA VAL A 96 -5.90 10.56 3.04
C VAL A 96 -5.65 10.44 4.54
N PHE A 97 -4.41 10.16 4.94
CA PHE A 97 -4.05 10.00 6.34
C PHE A 97 -4.18 11.30 7.14
N GLU A 98 -3.76 12.43 6.59
CA GLU A 98 -3.92 13.74 7.25
C GLU A 98 -5.39 14.15 7.39
N ASN A 99 -6.23 13.87 6.41
CA ASN A 99 -7.68 14.05 6.56
C ASN A 99 -8.26 13.16 7.67
N PHE A 100 -7.81 11.91 7.76
CA PHE A 100 -8.20 11.00 8.84
C PHE A 100 -7.73 11.49 10.21
N ARG A 101 -6.49 11.99 10.32
CA ARG A 101 -5.97 12.61 11.55
C ARG A 101 -6.83 13.78 12.00
N GLY A 102 -7.18 14.69 11.07
CA GLY A 102 -8.06 15.82 11.35
C GLY A 102 -9.40 15.39 11.93
N MET A 103 -10.05 14.41 11.29
CA MET A 103 -11.33 13.85 11.75
C MET A 103 -11.21 13.19 13.13
N CYS A 104 -10.13 12.43 13.38
CA CYS A 104 -9.90 11.80 14.67
C CYS A 104 -9.63 12.83 15.78
N MET A 105 -8.84 13.86 15.48
CA MET A 105 -8.60 14.97 16.41
C MET A 105 -9.88 15.75 16.74
N GLU A 106 -10.73 15.98 15.75
CA GLU A 106 -12.00 16.68 15.95
C GLU A 106 -12.94 15.88 16.86
N ASN A 107 -13.13 14.59 16.58
CA ASN A 107 -14.12 13.76 17.26
C ASN A 107 -13.63 13.17 18.59
N TYR A 108 -12.38 12.73 18.66
CA TYR A 108 -11.85 11.99 19.82
C TYR A 108 -10.77 12.74 20.58
N LYS A 109 -10.21 13.83 20.03
CA LYS A 109 -9.03 14.53 20.57
C LYS A 109 -7.86 13.54 20.77
N LEU A 110 -7.70 12.61 19.83
CA LEU A 110 -6.63 11.62 19.75
C LEU A 110 -6.02 11.66 18.35
N ASP A 111 -4.70 11.67 18.29
CA ASP A 111 -3.97 11.60 17.01
C ASP A 111 -3.69 10.13 16.66
N PRO A 112 -4.27 9.59 15.56
CA PRO A 112 -4.03 8.21 15.17
C PRO A 112 -2.57 7.90 14.81
N ALA A 113 -1.75 8.92 14.52
CA ALA A 113 -0.32 8.73 14.27
C ALA A 113 0.47 8.22 15.49
N HIS A 114 -0.08 8.32 16.69
CA HIS A 114 0.54 7.81 17.92
C HIS A 114 0.18 6.34 18.22
N PHE A 115 -0.56 5.69 17.33
CA PHE A 115 -1.02 4.31 17.52
C PHE A 115 -0.46 3.39 16.43
N ILE A 116 -0.04 2.19 16.82
CA ILE A 116 0.50 1.19 15.91
C ILE A 116 -0.56 0.65 14.94
N SER A 117 -1.84 0.63 15.38
CA SER A 117 -2.94 0.04 14.60
C SER A 117 -4.27 0.70 14.89
N LEU A 118 -5.23 0.57 13.96
CA LEU A 118 -6.61 1.03 14.17
C LEU A 118 -7.30 0.35 15.36
N PRO A 119 -7.14 -0.95 15.65
CA PRO A 119 -7.68 -1.55 16.87
C PRO A 119 -7.20 -0.86 18.14
N SER A 120 -5.92 -0.54 18.27
CA SER A 120 -5.41 0.16 19.46
C SER A 120 -5.93 1.59 19.56
N PHE A 121 -6.02 2.30 18.45
CA PHE A 121 -6.67 3.62 18.40
C PHE A 121 -8.13 3.55 18.81
N SER A 122 -8.90 2.62 18.22
CA SER A 122 -10.34 2.47 18.49
C SER A 122 -10.62 2.14 19.95
N TRP A 123 -9.77 1.30 20.56
CA TRP A 123 -9.85 0.98 21.98
C TRP A 123 -9.70 2.23 22.84
N GLN A 124 -8.66 3.02 22.61
CA GLN A 124 -8.43 4.26 23.35
C GLN A 124 -9.52 5.31 23.11
N ALA A 125 -9.99 5.42 21.86
CA ALA A 125 -11.09 6.32 21.53
C ALA A 125 -12.39 5.93 22.25
N MET A 126 -12.69 4.63 22.31
CA MET A 126 -13.84 4.09 23.03
C MET A 126 -13.74 4.41 24.53
N LEU A 127 -12.62 4.13 25.17
CA LEU A 127 -12.41 4.43 26.61
C LEU A 127 -12.55 5.91 26.89
N LYS A 128 -11.96 6.76 26.04
CA LYS A 128 -12.04 8.22 26.20
C LYS A 128 -13.46 8.76 26.00
N HIS A 129 -14.20 8.22 25.03
CA HIS A 129 -15.56 8.64 24.72
C HIS A 129 -16.55 8.19 25.80
N THR A 130 -16.49 6.93 26.22
CA THR A 130 -17.41 6.35 27.19
C THR A 130 -17.09 6.71 28.63
N LYS A 131 -15.84 7.09 28.91
CA LYS A 131 -15.29 7.32 30.26
C LYS A 131 -15.41 6.11 31.18
N VAL A 132 -15.52 4.92 30.60
CA VAL A 132 -15.54 3.65 31.33
C VAL A 132 -14.19 3.46 32.05
N LYS A 133 -14.24 3.12 33.32
CA LYS A 133 -13.09 2.65 34.08
C LYS A 133 -13.08 1.14 34.02
N LEU A 134 -11.96 0.60 33.58
CA LEU A 134 -11.76 -0.85 33.51
C LEU A 134 -10.93 -1.29 34.71
N ASP A 135 -11.40 -2.33 35.39
CA ASP A 135 -10.62 -3.02 36.40
C ASP A 135 -9.61 -3.96 35.72
N LEU A 136 -8.40 -4.03 36.25
CA LEU A 136 -7.41 -4.98 35.79
C LEU A 136 -7.70 -6.37 36.37
N ILE A 137 -7.54 -7.39 35.54
CA ILE A 137 -7.61 -8.77 36.00
C ILE A 137 -6.33 -9.05 36.79
N SER A 138 -6.46 -9.20 38.08
CA SER A 138 -5.33 -9.47 39.00
C SER A 138 -5.24 -10.95 39.41
N ASP A 139 -6.31 -11.73 39.22
CA ASP A 139 -6.34 -13.15 39.48
C ASP A 139 -5.77 -13.92 38.27
N ILE A 140 -4.76 -14.76 38.52
CA ILE A 140 -4.05 -15.49 37.46
C ILE A 140 -4.92 -16.55 36.79
N ASP A 141 -5.80 -17.22 37.54
CA ASP A 141 -6.65 -18.28 36.99
C ASP A 141 -7.73 -17.68 36.10
N MET A 142 -8.28 -16.55 36.48
CA MET A 142 -9.21 -15.78 35.66
C MET A 142 -8.55 -15.25 34.38
N TYR A 143 -7.33 -14.75 34.49
CA TYR A 143 -6.55 -14.31 33.33
C TYR A 143 -6.33 -15.46 32.34
N LEU A 144 -5.84 -16.60 32.80
CA LEU A 144 -5.60 -17.78 31.97
C LEU A 144 -6.90 -18.32 31.35
N PHE A 145 -8.01 -18.32 32.10
CA PHE A 145 -9.31 -18.72 31.57
C PHE A 145 -9.76 -17.84 30.39
N ILE A 146 -9.64 -16.51 30.54
CA ILE A 146 -10.00 -15.56 29.47
C ILE A 146 -9.04 -15.72 28.28
N GLU A 147 -7.72 -15.85 28.52
CA GLU A 147 -6.73 -16.04 27.48
C GLU A 147 -7.01 -17.29 26.61
N GLN A 148 -7.40 -18.40 27.23
CA GLN A 148 -7.80 -19.62 26.53
C GLN A 148 -9.07 -19.43 25.65
N GLY A 149 -9.91 -18.45 25.98
CA GLY A 149 -11.10 -18.09 25.21
C GLY A 149 -10.83 -17.26 23.95
N ILE A 150 -9.65 -16.63 23.85
CA ILE A 150 -9.30 -15.77 22.70
C ILE A 150 -9.20 -16.63 21.44
N ARG A 151 -9.95 -16.23 20.41
CA ARG A 151 -9.94 -16.89 19.10
C ARG A 151 -9.32 -15.96 18.08
N GLY A 152 -8.38 -16.47 17.31
CA GLY A 152 -7.74 -15.77 16.19
C GLY A 152 -7.88 -16.56 14.89
N GLY A 153 -7.49 -15.96 13.77
CA GLY A 153 -7.31 -16.69 12.51
C GLY A 153 -6.13 -17.66 12.61
N ILE A 154 -6.16 -18.72 11.79
CA ILE A 154 -5.04 -19.66 11.70
C ILE A 154 -3.92 -18.97 10.92
N SER A 155 -2.76 -18.82 11.55
CA SER A 155 -1.52 -18.41 10.90
C SER A 155 -0.50 -19.51 11.09
N VAL A 156 -0.07 -20.13 10.00
CA VAL A 156 0.83 -21.31 10.04
C VAL A 156 2.01 -21.06 9.11
N ILE A 157 3.20 -21.29 9.63
CA ILE A 157 4.41 -21.42 8.81
C ILE A 157 4.54 -22.89 8.41
N THR A 158 4.32 -23.17 7.13
CA THR A 158 4.35 -24.55 6.61
C THR A 158 5.79 -25.06 6.40
N GLY A 159 6.77 -24.16 6.25
CA GLY A 159 8.18 -24.48 6.12
C GLY A 159 8.99 -23.80 7.22
N ILE A 160 9.67 -24.58 8.06
CA ILE A 160 10.50 -24.06 9.16
C ILE A 160 11.75 -23.33 8.62
N TYR A 161 12.20 -23.73 7.44
CA TYR A 161 13.39 -23.17 6.79
C TYR A 161 13.15 -22.98 5.30
N ALA A 162 13.53 -21.82 4.78
CA ALA A 162 13.59 -21.54 3.36
C ALA A 162 14.93 -20.84 3.06
N LYS A 163 15.58 -21.26 1.97
CA LYS A 163 16.83 -20.67 1.52
C LYS A 163 16.62 -20.04 0.15
N ALA A 164 16.88 -18.75 0.05
CA ALA A 164 16.84 -18.05 -1.22
C ALA A 164 17.93 -18.56 -2.19
N ASN A 165 17.66 -18.48 -3.48
CA ASN A 165 18.62 -18.80 -4.52
C ASN A 165 18.58 -17.70 -5.59
N ASN A 166 19.38 -16.67 -5.44
CA ASN A 166 19.50 -15.57 -6.39
C ASN A 166 20.92 -15.04 -6.47
N GLU A 167 21.20 -14.23 -7.47
CA GLU A 167 22.53 -13.71 -7.78
C GLU A 167 23.18 -12.84 -6.68
N HIS A 168 22.40 -12.42 -5.68
CA HIS A 168 22.92 -11.68 -4.52
C HIS A 168 23.34 -12.60 -3.37
N MET A 169 23.13 -13.91 -3.50
CA MET A 169 23.51 -14.91 -2.50
C MET A 169 24.90 -15.47 -2.77
N HIS A 170 25.71 -15.59 -1.72
CA HIS A 170 27.09 -16.12 -1.81
C HIS A 170 27.16 -17.54 -2.44
N ASP A 171 26.12 -18.34 -2.23
CA ASP A 171 26.02 -19.74 -2.69
C ASP A 171 24.97 -19.92 -3.78
N TYR A 172 24.76 -18.88 -4.60
CA TYR A 172 23.86 -18.94 -5.75
C TYR A 172 24.21 -20.06 -6.72
N LYS A 173 23.19 -20.80 -7.13
CA LYS A 173 23.29 -21.88 -8.09
C LYS A 173 22.39 -21.59 -9.28
N THR A 174 23.00 -21.41 -10.43
CA THR A 174 22.31 -21.06 -11.68
C THR A 174 21.41 -22.18 -12.21
N GLU A 175 21.69 -23.43 -11.84
CA GLU A 175 20.91 -24.62 -12.21
C GLU A 175 19.60 -24.75 -11.44
N ASN A 176 19.45 -24.04 -10.33
CA ASN A 176 18.22 -24.06 -9.51
C ASN A 176 17.32 -22.86 -9.85
N PRO A 177 16.00 -23.01 -9.70
CA PRO A 177 15.07 -21.89 -9.86
C PRO A 177 15.45 -20.71 -8.97
N LYS A 178 15.35 -19.49 -9.51
CA LYS A 178 15.54 -18.27 -8.71
C LYS A 178 14.44 -18.13 -7.67
N SER A 179 14.82 -17.73 -6.44
CA SER A 179 13.93 -17.40 -5.33
C SER A 179 14.53 -16.29 -4.46
N TYR A 180 13.68 -15.47 -3.85
CA TYR A 180 14.04 -14.31 -3.04
C TYR A 180 13.56 -14.46 -1.59
#